data_98ef1eb66ee2af92c706cb6a43f6dac5
#
_entry.id   98ef1eb66ee2af92c706cb6a43f6dac5
#
_cell.length_a   1.000
_cell.length_b   1.000
_cell.length_c   1.000
_cell.angle_alpha   90.00
_cell.angle_beta   90.00
_cell.angle_gamma   90.00
#
_symmetry.space_group_name_H-M   'P 1'
#
loop_
_entity.id
_entity.type
_entity.pdbx_description
1 polymer ?
#
loop_
_entity_poly.entity_id
_entity_poly.type
_entity_poly.pdbx_seq_one_letter_code
_entity_poly.pdbx_strand_id
1 'polypeptide(L)'
;MKYEAIYQRLKKKYTDEEIAESMLVPADLTSEEEKQMAEEMKAIRLQRLREVTDQDRILADVMRLRFQMERYINTDVFSFDKYLEEYIRSLNKPRKDLAEGLSIHYTKLSRVINDKEEPNIELAYRLEKHSGLLINAKLWWKLMIKKQGFIIFRDEETRAEEQRKVRNALRA
;
A
#
# COMPACT_ATOMS: atom_id res chain seq x y z
N MET A 1 18.15 -30.24 -17.68
CA MET A 1 16.90 -29.65 -17.15
C MET A 1 16.01 -29.25 -18.32
N LYS A 2 14.69 -29.52 -18.28
CA LYS A 2 13.76 -29.26 -19.40
C LYS A 2 13.74 -27.78 -19.82
N TYR A 3 13.79 -26.85 -18.87
CA TYR A 3 13.80 -25.40 -19.14
C TYR A 3 15.04 -24.94 -19.92
N GLU A 4 16.19 -25.54 -19.69
CA GLU A 4 17.41 -25.23 -20.43
C GLU A 4 17.27 -25.53 -21.91
N ALA A 5 16.65 -26.66 -22.26
CA ALA A 5 16.43 -27.04 -23.65
C ALA A 5 15.44 -26.11 -24.36
N ILE A 6 14.38 -25.66 -23.64
CA ILE A 6 13.40 -24.70 -24.16
C ILE A 6 14.08 -23.34 -24.36
N TYR A 7 14.83 -22.86 -23.37
CA TYR A 7 15.56 -21.60 -23.47
C TYR A 7 16.56 -21.59 -24.62
N GLN A 8 17.34 -22.66 -24.80
CA GLN A 8 18.29 -22.77 -25.90
C GLN A 8 17.60 -22.83 -27.29
N ARG A 9 16.38 -23.39 -27.35
CA ARG A 9 15.57 -23.38 -28.57
C ARG A 9 15.04 -21.96 -28.88
N LEU A 10 14.61 -21.24 -27.87
CA LEU A 10 14.13 -19.85 -28.00
C LEU A 10 15.27 -18.90 -28.41
N LYS A 11 16.43 -19.04 -27.82
CA LYS A 11 17.62 -18.23 -28.12
C LYS A 11 18.09 -18.33 -29.58
N LYS A 12 17.66 -19.36 -30.33
CA LYS A 12 17.88 -19.47 -31.76
C LYS A 12 16.98 -18.57 -32.60
N LYS A 13 15.85 -18.12 -32.08
CA LYS A 13 14.82 -17.33 -32.81
C LYS A 13 14.69 -15.91 -32.27
N TYR A 14 14.95 -15.70 -30.98
CA TYR A 14 14.70 -14.45 -30.26
C TYR A 14 15.93 -14.04 -29.48
N THR A 15 16.11 -12.74 -29.26
CA THR A 15 17.13 -12.18 -28.39
C THR A 15 16.76 -12.40 -26.92
N ASP A 16 17.77 -12.35 -26.03
CA ASP A 16 17.53 -12.48 -24.58
C ASP A 16 16.57 -11.40 -24.05
N GLU A 17 16.58 -10.21 -24.65
CA GLU A 17 15.67 -9.09 -24.32
C GLU A 17 14.23 -9.39 -24.74
N GLU A 18 14.00 -9.88 -25.97
CA GLU A 18 12.68 -10.28 -26.45
C GLU A 18 12.10 -11.45 -25.65
N ILE A 19 12.93 -12.39 -25.22
CA ILE A 19 12.52 -13.50 -24.34
C ILE A 19 12.11 -12.97 -22.96
N ALA A 20 12.86 -12.01 -22.40
CA ALA A 20 12.58 -11.40 -21.10
C ALA A 20 11.33 -10.51 -21.14
N GLU A 21 11.14 -9.72 -22.18
CA GLU A 21 9.98 -8.84 -22.35
C GLU A 21 8.68 -9.62 -22.60
N SER A 22 8.76 -10.76 -23.31
CA SER A 22 7.55 -11.49 -23.67
C SER A 22 6.80 -12.03 -22.46
N MET A 23 7.47 -12.40 -21.35
CA MET A 23 6.88 -13.09 -20.17
C MET A 23 5.79 -14.12 -20.54
N LEU A 24 5.65 -14.37 -21.83
CA LEU A 24 4.66 -15.23 -22.48
C LEU A 24 5.31 -16.54 -22.84
N VAL A 25 4.59 -17.61 -22.62
CA VAL A 25 4.94 -18.91 -23.16
C VAL A 25 4.97 -18.77 -24.67
N PRO A 26 6.11 -19.07 -25.35
CA PRO A 26 6.21 -18.87 -26.78
C PRO A 26 5.19 -19.69 -27.56
N ALA A 27 4.63 -19.11 -28.61
CA ALA A 27 3.63 -19.72 -29.47
C ALA A 27 4.07 -21.01 -30.20
N ASP A 28 5.35 -21.39 -30.07
CA ASP A 28 5.96 -22.54 -30.74
C ASP A 28 5.93 -23.85 -29.89
N LEU A 29 5.29 -23.82 -28.71
CA LEU A 29 5.16 -25.01 -27.89
C LEU A 29 4.05 -25.91 -28.44
N THR A 30 4.26 -27.24 -28.39
CA THR A 30 3.18 -28.17 -28.68
C THR A 30 2.14 -28.16 -27.54
N SER A 31 0.91 -28.52 -27.85
CA SER A 31 -0.18 -28.62 -26.84
C SER A 31 0.19 -29.50 -25.63
N GLU A 32 1.00 -30.55 -25.85
CA GLU A 32 1.51 -31.43 -24.78
C GLU A 32 2.56 -30.73 -23.91
N GLU A 33 3.49 -29.95 -24.52
CA GLU A 33 4.53 -29.18 -23.82
C GLU A 33 3.89 -28.07 -22.99
N GLU A 34 2.85 -27.40 -23.50
CA GLU A 34 2.08 -26.39 -22.75
C GLU A 34 1.41 -26.98 -21.52
N LYS A 35 0.77 -28.14 -21.63
CA LYS A 35 0.15 -28.84 -20.52
C LYS A 35 1.17 -29.23 -19.45
N GLN A 36 2.28 -29.84 -19.85
CA GLN A 36 3.34 -30.23 -18.92
C GLN A 36 3.92 -29.01 -18.19
N MET A 37 4.15 -27.91 -18.90
CA MET A 37 4.66 -26.68 -18.31
C MET A 37 3.65 -26.06 -17.34
N ALA A 38 2.37 -26.08 -17.68
CA ALA A 38 1.30 -25.60 -16.80
C ALA A 38 1.22 -26.43 -15.51
N GLU A 39 1.35 -27.76 -15.60
CA GLU A 39 1.37 -28.65 -14.44
C GLU A 39 2.61 -28.43 -13.56
N GLU A 40 3.79 -28.31 -14.16
CA GLU A 40 5.02 -28.00 -13.41
C GLU A 40 4.94 -26.64 -12.71
N MET A 41 4.43 -25.61 -13.40
CA MET A 41 4.21 -24.30 -12.80
C MET A 41 3.18 -24.32 -11.68
N LYS A 42 2.13 -25.12 -11.83
CA LYS A 42 1.13 -25.35 -10.77
C LYS A 42 1.75 -26.03 -9.56
N ALA A 43 2.59 -27.04 -9.76
CA ALA A 43 3.28 -27.73 -8.69
C ALA A 43 4.24 -26.79 -7.93
N ILE A 44 5.02 -25.97 -8.64
CA ILE A 44 5.90 -24.95 -8.06
C ILE A 44 5.09 -23.92 -7.26
N ARG A 45 3.95 -23.44 -7.80
CA ARG A 45 3.07 -22.51 -7.09
C ARG A 45 2.51 -23.12 -5.80
N LEU A 46 2.05 -24.38 -5.85
CA LEU A 46 1.54 -25.08 -4.70
C LEU A 46 2.61 -25.31 -3.63
N GLN A 47 3.84 -25.63 -4.04
CA GLN A 47 4.97 -25.74 -3.12
C GLN A 47 5.26 -24.39 -2.45
N ARG A 48 5.41 -23.32 -3.22
CA ARG A 48 5.63 -21.96 -2.68
C ARG A 48 4.51 -21.52 -1.74
N LEU A 49 3.24 -21.81 -2.06
CA LEU A 49 2.11 -21.49 -1.20
C LEU A 49 2.17 -22.20 0.16
N ARG A 50 2.77 -23.41 0.23
CA ARG A 50 2.97 -24.12 1.49
C ARG A 50 4.13 -23.53 2.32
N GLU A 51 5.09 -22.89 1.66
CA GLU A 51 6.26 -22.27 2.29
C GLU A 51 5.98 -20.83 2.77
N VAL A 52 4.88 -20.21 2.31
CA VAL A 52 4.50 -18.85 2.71
C VAL A 52 4.12 -18.81 4.19
N THR A 53 4.91 -18.09 4.96
CA THR A 53 4.63 -17.85 6.38
C THR A 53 3.55 -16.77 6.57
N ASP A 54 2.98 -16.70 7.77
CA ASP A 54 2.05 -15.61 8.12
C ASP A 54 2.74 -14.25 8.06
N GLN A 55 4.04 -14.20 8.34
CA GLN A 55 4.83 -12.99 8.22
C GLN A 55 4.96 -12.51 6.75
N ASP A 56 5.15 -13.44 5.81
CA ASP A 56 5.18 -13.12 4.36
C ASP A 56 3.83 -12.59 3.88
N ARG A 57 2.72 -13.13 4.40
CA ARG A 57 1.36 -12.65 4.09
C ARG A 57 1.17 -11.22 4.59
N ILE A 58 1.53 -10.94 5.84
CA ILE A 58 1.46 -9.60 6.43
C ILE A 58 2.30 -8.62 5.58
N LEU A 59 3.52 -9.01 5.22
CA LEU A 59 4.40 -8.19 4.39
C LEU A 59 3.75 -7.87 3.03
N ALA A 60 3.20 -8.88 2.35
CA ALA A 60 2.52 -8.71 1.08
C ALA A 60 1.29 -7.79 1.19
N ASP A 61 0.50 -7.92 2.26
CA ASP A 61 -0.68 -7.08 2.48
C ASP A 61 -0.31 -5.63 2.80
N VAL A 62 0.74 -5.39 3.59
CA VAL A 62 1.27 -4.05 3.86
C VAL A 62 1.84 -3.41 2.58
N MET A 63 2.52 -4.17 1.73
CA MET A 63 2.99 -3.68 0.43
C MET A 63 1.82 -3.34 -0.50
N ARG A 64 0.78 -4.18 -0.56
CA ARG A 64 -0.44 -3.90 -1.33
C ARG A 64 -1.11 -2.60 -0.85
N LEU A 65 -1.23 -2.43 0.46
CA LEU A 65 -1.77 -1.22 1.06
C LEU A 65 -0.95 0.01 0.64
N ARG A 66 0.37 -0.05 0.68
CA ARG A 66 1.25 1.01 0.22
C ARG A 66 0.95 1.41 -1.24
N PHE A 67 0.88 0.43 -2.16
CA PHE A 67 0.55 0.71 -3.56
C PHE A 67 -0.84 1.34 -3.72
N GLN A 68 -1.82 0.90 -2.93
CA GLN A 68 -3.14 1.54 -2.92
C GLN A 68 -3.04 3.00 -2.45
N MET A 69 -2.33 3.27 -1.36
CA MET A 69 -2.12 4.64 -0.88
C MET A 69 -1.45 5.52 -1.93
N GLU A 70 -0.38 5.04 -2.59
CA GLU A 70 0.33 5.77 -3.65
C GLU A 70 -0.58 6.08 -4.84
N ARG A 71 -1.42 5.13 -5.24
CA ARG A 71 -2.37 5.28 -6.34
C ARG A 71 -3.48 6.29 -6.02
N TYR A 72 -4.04 6.22 -4.81
CA TYR A 72 -5.21 7.02 -4.44
C TYR A 72 -4.88 8.36 -3.80
N ILE A 73 -3.62 8.66 -3.50
CA ILE A 73 -3.23 9.92 -2.89
C ILE A 73 -3.59 11.13 -3.78
N ASN A 74 -3.71 10.93 -5.07
CA ASN A 74 -4.07 11.96 -6.06
C ASN A 74 -5.55 11.96 -6.44
N THR A 75 -6.37 11.09 -5.84
CA THR A 75 -7.83 11.04 -6.06
C THR A 75 -8.55 11.81 -4.96
N ASP A 76 -9.85 12.12 -5.15
CA ASP A 76 -10.65 12.86 -4.16
C ASP A 76 -11.15 11.98 -2.99
N VAL A 77 -10.72 10.74 -2.94
CA VAL A 77 -11.04 9.83 -1.84
C VAL A 77 -10.07 10.07 -0.69
N PHE A 78 -10.60 10.56 0.43
CA PHE A 78 -9.82 10.90 1.62
C PHE A 78 -10.18 10.00 2.75
N SER A 79 -9.19 9.35 3.32
CA SER A 79 -9.31 8.93 4.69
C SER A 79 -8.02 8.34 5.22
N PHE A 80 -7.30 9.11 5.99
CA PHE A 80 -6.22 8.61 6.83
C PHE A 80 -6.72 7.49 7.75
N ASP A 81 -7.89 7.67 8.34
CA ASP A 81 -8.59 6.72 9.21
C ASP A 81 -8.80 5.36 8.53
N LYS A 82 -9.32 5.33 7.30
CA LYS A 82 -9.51 4.08 6.54
C LYS A 82 -8.21 3.36 6.24
N TYR A 83 -7.18 4.08 5.80
CA TYR A 83 -5.88 3.48 5.55
C TYR A 83 -5.20 2.98 6.83
N LEU A 84 -5.41 3.66 7.94
CA LEU A 84 -4.94 3.19 9.24
C LEU A 84 -5.69 1.92 9.68
N GLU A 85 -6.99 1.84 9.45
CA GLU A 85 -7.77 0.62 9.69
C GLU A 85 -7.33 -0.54 8.80
N GLU A 86 -7.12 -0.29 7.50
CA GLU A 86 -6.59 -1.31 6.59
C GLU A 86 -5.19 -1.78 7.00
N TYR A 87 -4.34 -0.87 7.49
CA TYR A 87 -3.04 -1.24 8.04
C TYR A 87 -3.19 -2.18 9.25
N ILE A 88 -4.10 -1.88 10.18
CA ILE A 88 -4.38 -2.74 11.32
C ILE A 88 -4.87 -4.13 10.87
N ARG A 89 -5.76 -4.18 9.88
CA ARG A 89 -6.25 -5.44 9.30
C ARG A 89 -5.11 -6.25 8.66
N SER A 90 -4.24 -5.56 7.91
CA SER A 90 -3.08 -6.20 7.27
C SER A 90 -2.12 -6.86 8.28
N LEU A 91 -2.02 -6.30 9.49
CA LEU A 91 -1.18 -6.87 10.56
C LEU A 91 -1.79 -8.13 11.19
N ASN A 92 -3.08 -8.39 10.97
CA ASN A 92 -3.84 -9.46 11.62
C ASN A 92 -3.70 -9.48 13.16
N LYS A 93 -3.63 -8.29 13.77
CA LYS A 93 -3.46 -8.08 15.20
C LYS A 93 -4.53 -7.14 15.77
N PRO A 94 -4.85 -7.25 17.07
CA PRO A 94 -5.75 -6.31 17.73
C PRO A 94 -5.20 -4.87 17.69
N ARG A 95 -6.11 -3.88 17.69
CA ARG A 95 -5.73 -2.46 17.77
C ARG A 95 -4.86 -2.12 18.98
N LYS A 96 -5.01 -2.86 20.09
CA LYS A 96 -4.21 -2.69 21.30
C LYS A 96 -2.73 -2.99 21.05
N ASP A 97 -2.44 -4.05 20.33
CA ASP A 97 -1.06 -4.44 20.00
C ASP A 97 -0.39 -3.40 19.11
N LEU A 98 -1.14 -2.83 18.15
CA LEU A 98 -0.61 -1.72 17.36
C LEU A 98 -0.34 -0.48 18.24
N ALA A 99 -1.23 -0.12 19.15
CA ALA A 99 -1.02 1.01 20.05
C ALA A 99 0.24 0.83 20.90
N GLU A 100 0.46 -0.37 21.42
CA GLU A 100 1.66 -0.74 22.16
C GLU A 100 2.91 -0.67 21.27
N GLY A 101 2.87 -1.26 20.07
CA GLY A 101 3.97 -1.19 19.09
C GLY A 101 4.33 0.23 18.65
N LEU A 102 3.34 1.13 18.59
CA LEU A 102 3.55 2.55 18.31
C LEU A 102 3.92 3.37 19.55
N SER A 103 3.97 2.77 20.74
CA SER A 103 4.18 3.47 22.03
C SER A 103 3.22 4.64 22.22
N ILE A 104 1.93 4.42 21.95
CA ILE A 104 0.85 5.38 22.19
C ILE A 104 -0.25 4.74 23.04
N HIS A 105 -1.00 5.57 23.75
CA HIS A 105 -2.14 5.05 24.50
C HIS A 105 -3.25 4.58 23.55
N TYR A 106 -3.87 3.44 23.84
CA TYR A 106 -4.96 2.89 23.04
C TYR A 106 -6.09 3.88 22.77
N THR A 107 -6.45 4.69 23.77
CA THR A 107 -7.47 5.74 23.62
C THR A 107 -7.10 6.76 22.55
N LYS A 108 -5.82 7.16 22.47
CA LYS A 108 -5.34 8.07 21.42
C LYS A 108 -5.47 7.44 20.04
N LEU A 109 -5.01 6.19 19.86
CA LEU A 109 -5.18 5.47 18.61
C LEU A 109 -6.65 5.35 18.21
N SER A 110 -7.54 5.00 19.16
CA SER A 110 -8.97 4.89 18.93
C SER A 110 -9.61 6.23 18.53
N ARG A 111 -9.20 7.35 19.13
CA ARG A 111 -9.69 8.69 18.78
C ARG A 111 -9.27 9.10 17.38
N VAL A 112 -8.01 8.80 16.99
CA VAL A 112 -7.50 9.06 15.64
C VAL A 112 -8.26 8.23 14.59
N ILE A 113 -8.49 6.94 14.85
CA ILE A 113 -9.24 6.06 13.94
C ILE A 113 -10.69 6.53 13.77
N ASN A 114 -11.32 7.01 14.85
CA ASN A 114 -12.71 7.49 14.82
C ASN A 114 -12.84 8.98 14.47
N ASP A 115 -11.80 9.58 13.93
CA ASP A 115 -11.79 10.98 13.52
C ASP A 115 -12.11 12.00 14.63
N LYS A 116 -11.80 11.65 15.89
CA LYS A 116 -12.00 12.50 17.08
C LYS A 116 -10.74 13.22 17.53
N GLU A 117 -9.61 12.88 16.95
CA GLU A 117 -8.31 13.51 17.20
C GLU A 117 -7.50 13.47 15.91
N GLU A 118 -6.88 14.59 15.58
CA GLU A 118 -6.04 14.66 14.40
C GLU A 118 -4.72 13.93 14.63
N PRO A 119 -4.28 13.14 13.63
CA PRO A 119 -2.95 12.53 13.66
C PRO A 119 -1.87 13.62 13.57
N ASN A 120 -0.78 13.40 14.28
CA ASN A 120 0.39 14.28 14.26
C ASN A 120 1.56 13.66 13.49
N ILE A 121 2.60 14.45 13.25
CA ILE A 121 3.77 14.03 12.48
C ILE A 121 4.54 12.90 13.18
N GLU A 122 4.55 12.87 14.51
CA GLU A 122 5.21 11.83 15.30
C GLU A 122 4.54 10.47 15.05
N LEU A 123 3.21 10.46 14.88
CA LEU A 123 2.48 9.23 14.52
C LEU A 123 2.90 8.72 13.14
N ALA A 124 3.12 9.62 12.17
CA ALA A 124 3.60 9.23 10.85
C ALA A 124 5.00 8.57 10.91
N TYR A 125 5.93 9.10 11.71
CA TYR A 125 7.25 8.50 11.91
C TYR A 125 7.18 7.13 12.61
N ARG A 126 6.29 6.98 13.59
CA ARG A 126 6.09 5.71 14.28
C ARG A 126 5.49 4.65 13.37
N LEU A 127 4.51 5.02 12.54
CA LEU A 127 3.91 4.14 11.52
C LEU A 127 4.94 3.70 10.46
N GLU A 128 5.80 4.61 10.00
CA GLU A 128 6.92 4.28 9.11
C GLU A 128 7.84 3.23 9.74
N LYS A 129 8.31 3.48 10.96
CA LYS A 129 9.19 2.54 11.67
C LYS A 129 8.50 1.21 11.94
N HIS A 130 7.24 1.24 12.37
CA HIS A 130 6.45 0.04 12.68
C HIS A 130 6.20 -0.83 11.43
N SER A 131 6.02 -0.21 10.26
CA SER A 131 5.88 -0.93 8.98
C SER A 131 7.21 -1.50 8.45
N GLY A 132 8.31 -1.39 9.18
CA GLY A 132 9.63 -1.77 8.68
C GLY A 132 10.10 -0.91 7.50
N LEU A 133 9.72 0.37 7.49
CA LEU A 133 10.00 1.35 6.42
C LEU A 133 9.28 1.08 5.09
N LEU A 134 8.35 0.13 5.05
CA LEU A 134 7.58 -0.19 3.84
C LEU A 134 6.64 0.95 3.43
N ILE A 135 6.00 1.60 4.41
CA ILE A 135 5.15 2.76 4.19
C ILE A 135 5.85 3.97 4.81
N ASN A 136 6.39 4.85 3.98
CA ASN A 136 7.16 5.99 4.49
C ASN A 136 6.27 7.06 5.14
N ALA A 137 6.84 7.82 6.08
CA ALA A 137 6.14 8.87 6.81
C ALA A 137 5.56 9.96 5.89
N LYS A 138 6.22 10.25 4.75
CA LYS A 138 5.71 11.22 3.77
C LYS A 138 4.37 10.79 3.19
N LEU A 139 4.17 9.49 2.96
CA LEU A 139 2.92 8.96 2.41
C LEU A 139 1.78 9.10 3.43
N TRP A 140 2.03 8.74 4.69
CA TRP A 140 1.10 8.98 5.80
C TRP A 140 0.76 10.46 5.96
N TRP A 141 1.79 11.31 5.96
CA TRP A 141 1.62 12.75 6.10
C TRP A 141 0.83 13.38 4.94
N LYS A 142 1.04 12.93 3.72
CA LYS A 142 0.25 13.39 2.57
C LYS A 142 -1.24 13.12 2.73
N LEU A 143 -1.63 11.96 3.28
CA LEU A 143 -3.04 11.67 3.59
C LEU A 143 -3.62 12.62 4.63
N MET A 144 -2.84 12.96 5.67
CA MET A 144 -3.22 13.91 6.70
C MET A 144 -3.45 15.31 6.13
N ILE A 145 -2.48 15.86 5.37
CA ILE A 145 -2.57 17.18 4.75
C ILE A 145 -3.75 17.25 3.77
N LYS A 146 -3.97 16.19 3.03
CA LYS A 146 -5.03 16.14 2.04
C LYS A 146 -6.41 16.29 2.70
N LYS A 147 -6.64 15.62 3.82
CA LYS A 147 -7.84 15.78 4.62
C LYS A 147 -8.04 17.23 5.08
N GLN A 148 -6.99 17.85 5.61
CA GLN A 148 -6.99 19.25 6.03
C GLN A 148 -7.34 20.20 4.87
N GLY A 149 -6.71 20.00 3.72
CA GLY A 149 -7.00 20.77 2.51
C GLY A 149 -8.45 20.68 2.09
N PHE A 150 -9.05 19.50 2.19
CA PHE A 150 -10.46 19.28 1.87
C PHE A 150 -11.42 19.98 2.85
N ILE A 151 -11.10 19.93 4.16
CA ILE A 151 -11.86 20.67 5.18
C ILE A 151 -11.82 22.18 4.87
N ILE A 152 -10.62 22.74 4.67
CA ILE A 152 -10.44 24.16 4.33
C ILE A 152 -11.24 24.56 3.07
N PHE A 153 -11.30 23.68 2.08
CA PHE A 153 -12.03 23.97 0.85
C PHE A 153 -13.55 24.02 1.04
N ARG A 154 -14.11 23.23 1.96
CA ARG A 154 -15.56 23.13 2.20
C ARG A 154 -16.08 23.95 3.36
N ASP A 155 -15.23 24.37 4.26
CA ASP A 155 -15.60 25.09 5.49
C ASP A 155 -15.79 26.58 5.17
N GLU A 156 -16.94 26.90 4.60
CA GLU A 156 -17.32 28.29 4.32
C GLU A 156 -17.73 29.04 5.58
N GLU A 157 -18.34 28.35 6.54
CA GLU A 157 -18.88 28.95 7.78
C GLU A 157 -17.76 29.44 8.69
N THR A 158 -16.83 28.58 9.07
CA THR A 158 -15.66 28.98 9.87
C THR A 158 -14.81 30.02 9.16
N ARG A 159 -14.66 29.87 7.82
CA ARG A 159 -13.93 30.84 7.02
C ARG A 159 -14.57 32.23 7.11
N ALA A 160 -15.90 32.33 6.98
CA ALA A 160 -16.62 33.60 7.09
C ALA A 160 -16.54 34.18 8.51
N GLU A 161 -16.62 33.35 9.55
CA GLU A 161 -16.46 33.79 10.94
C GLU A 161 -15.07 34.34 11.21
N GLU A 162 -14.03 33.65 10.80
CA GLU A 162 -12.63 34.08 11.01
C GLU A 162 -12.31 35.32 10.20
N GLN A 163 -12.84 35.46 8.97
CA GLN A 163 -12.69 36.68 8.17
C GLN A 163 -13.27 37.91 8.86
N ARG A 164 -14.40 37.79 9.57
CA ARG A 164 -15.00 38.91 10.32
C ARG A 164 -14.13 39.39 11.49
N LYS A 165 -13.26 38.56 12.01
CA LYS A 165 -12.34 38.88 13.10
C LYS A 165 -11.11 39.65 12.62
N VAL A 166 -10.79 39.60 11.34
CA VAL A 166 -9.62 40.28 10.76
C VAL A 166 -9.88 41.78 10.69
N ARG A 167 -8.94 42.55 11.24
CA ARG A 167 -8.94 44.02 11.15
C ARG A 167 -7.84 44.44 10.16
N ASN A 168 -8.05 45.57 9.49
CA ASN A 168 -7.07 46.15 8.56
C ASN A 168 -6.70 45.23 7.39
N ALA A 169 -7.70 44.60 6.76
CA ALA A 169 -7.48 43.83 5.52
C ALA A 169 -6.88 44.74 4.41
N LEU A 170 -5.96 44.21 3.62
CA LEU A 170 -5.32 44.95 2.51
C LEU A 170 -6.32 45.35 1.42
N ARG A 171 -7.42 44.58 1.31
CA ARG A 171 -8.57 44.87 0.44
C ARG A 171 -9.84 44.57 1.21
N ALA A 172 -10.76 45.49 1.19
CA ALA A 172 -12.09 45.34 1.79
C ALA A 172 -13.00 44.56 0.82
#